data_8b9a2958fa1a8e805651bacf91d104a5
#
_entry.id   8b9a2958fa1a8e805651bacf91d104a5
#
_cell.length_a   1.000
_cell.length_b   1.000
_cell.length_c   1.000
_cell.angle_alpha   90.00
_cell.angle_beta   90.00
_cell.angle_gamma   90.00
#
_symmetry.space_group_name_H-M   'P 1'
#
loop_
_entity.id
_entity.type
_entity.pdbx_description
1 polymer ?
#
loop_
_entity_poly.entity_id
_entity_poly.type
_entity_poly.pdbx_seq_one_letter_code
_entity_poly.pdbx_strand_id
1 'polypeptide(L)'
;MLGDSLGFRLVLPKGRLLEKSLALAKLLCVSEVDGKRLSFKRDDLFVALAKQKDIPALIENGIFDAGMMCGEWVAECKDCCPHVVRAFETDWCDTRICLIGTSGAFESRPDGRPLSCVTEFPNVARKYLDDIGYRDTEIHVVSGSTEAFVPYLLALLDQI
;
A
#
# COMPACT_ATOMS: atom_id res chain seq x y z
N MET A 1 -16.58 -2.86 36.04
CA MET A 1 -16.47 -2.54 34.63
C MET A 1 -15.87 -3.75 33.95
N LEU A 2 -16.72 -4.58 33.37
CA LEU A 2 -16.29 -5.71 32.54
C LEU A 2 -15.73 -5.10 31.25
N GLY A 3 -14.41 -5.16 31.06
CA GLY A 3 -13.80 -4.83 29.78
C GLY A 3 -14.37 -5.79 28.74
N ASP A 4 -15.15 -5.27 27.79
CA ASP A 4 -15.43 -5.96 26.56
C ASP A 4 -14.08 -6.37 25.99
N SER A 5 -13.75 -7.66 26.05
CA SER A 5 -12.63 -8.19 25.30
C SER A 5 -12.99 -7.95 23.84
N LEU A 6 -12.44 -6.89 23.27
CA LEU A 6 -12.51 -6.66 21.84
C LEU A 6 -11.95 -7.93 21.20
N GLY A 7 -12.81 -8.69 20.53
CA GLY A 7 -12.39 -9.88 19.80
C GLY A 7 -11.35 -9.55 18.74
N PHE A 8 -10.99 -10.50 17.92
CA PHE A 8 -9.97 -10.32 16.87
C PHE A 8 -10.43 -9.27 15.83
N ARG A 9 -9.56 -8.30 15.55
CA ARG A 9 -9.83 -7.19 14.64
C ARG A 9 -8.98 -7.35 13.37
N LEU A 10 -9.66 -7.51 12.25
CA LEU A 10 -9.04 -7.71 10.94
C LEU A 10 -9.33 -6.50 10.03
N VAL A 11 -8.32 -5.93 9.40
CA VAL A 11 -8.49 -4.90 8.38
C VAL A 11 -8.18 -5.46 6.99
N LEU A 12 -9.09 -5.23 6.04
CA LEU A 12 -8.99 -5.71 4.67
C LEU A 12 -8.90 -4.53 3.69
N PRO A 13 -8.21 -4.70 2.56
CA PRO A 13 -8.01 -3.64 1.59
C PRO A 13 -9.30 -3.34 0.81
N LYS A 14 -9.56 -2.04 0.59
CA LYS A 14 -10.53 -1.56 -0.40
C LYS A 14 -9.83 -1.18 -1.72
N GLY A 15 -10.57 -0.65 -2.66
CA GLY A 15 -10.07 -0.32 -4.00
C GLY A 15 -10.00 -1.55 -4.90
N ARG A 16 -8.91 -1.76 -5.59
CA ARG A 16 -8.76 -2.87 -6.56
C ARG A 16 -8.92 -4.27 -5.94
N LEU A 17 -8.68 -4.43 -4.65
CA LEU A 17 -8.88 -5.70 -3.94
C LEU A 17 -10.23 -5.83 -3.22
N LEU A 18 -11.15 -4.87 -3.41
CA LEU A 18 -12.42 -4.84 -2.69
C LEU A 18 -13.24 -6.13 -2.85
N GLU A 19 -13.35 -6.67 -4.06
CA GLU A 19 -14.12 -7.89 -4.31
C GLU A 19 -13.56 -9.09 -3.55
N LYS A 20 -12.24 -9.27 -3.56
CA LYS A 20 -11.56 -10.33 -2.80
C LYS A 20 -11.73 -10.13 -1.29
N SER A 21 -11.64 -8.90 -0.82
CA SER A 21 -11.88 -8.54 0.58
C SER A 21 -13.31 -8.82 1.02
N LEU A 22 -14.30 -8.47 0.21
CA LEU A 22 -15.71 -8.78 0.49
C LEU A 22 -15.98 -10.29 0.46
N ALA A 23 -15.36 -11.02 -0.45
CA ALA A 23 -15.47 -12.49 -0.49
C ALA A 23 -14.90 -13.11 0.79
N LEU A 24 -13.74 -12.67 1.26
CA LEU A 24 -13.15 -13.13 2.53
C LEU A 24 -14.02 -12.74 3.72
N ALA A 25 -14.51 -11.50 3.77
CA ALA A 25 -15.40 -11.05 4.83
C ALA A 25 -16.68 -11.88 4.91
N LYS A 26 -17.26 -12.28 3.77
CA LYS A 26 -18.41 -13.19 3.71
C LYS A 26 -18.10 -14.56 4.30
N LEU A 27 -16.92 -15.09 4.03
CA LEU A 27 -16.49 -16.39 4.59
C LEU A 27 -16.31 -16.31 6.11
N LEU A 28 -15.79 -15.20 6.61
CA LEU A 28 -15.47 -15.01 8.02
C LEU A 28 -16.67 -14.57 8.86
N CYS A 29 -17.44 -13.60 8.37
CA CYS A 29 -18.47 -12.89 9.14
C CYS A 29 -19.91 -13.30 8.83
N VAL A 30 -20.15 -14.05 7.75
CA VAL A 30 -21.52 -14.43 7.32
C VAL A 30 -22.41 -13.29 6.79
N SER A 31 -23.39 -13.67 6.07
CA SER A 31 -24.67 -13.22 5.47
C SER A 31 -24.94 -11.72 5.20
N GLU A 32 -24.35 -10.75 5.85
CA GLU A 32 -24.70 -9.33 5.66
C GLU A 32 -23.56 -8.45 5.08
N VAL A 33 -22.57 -9.07 4.44
CA VAL A 33 -21.49 -8.33 3.79
C VAL A 33 -21.99 -7.78 2.47
N ASP A 34 -22.28 -6.50 2.42
CA ASP A 34 -22.57 -5.76 1.22
C ASP A 34 -21.44 -4.74 0.92
N GLY A 35 -21.26 -4.39 -0.36
CA GLY A 35 -20.24 -3.44 -0.78
C GLY A 35 -20.49 -1.97 -0.33
N LYS A 36 -21.55 -1.70 0.40
CA LYS A 36 -21.92 -0.38 0.91
C LYS A 36 -21.38 -0.13 2.31
N ARG A 37 -21.19 -1.19 3.09
CA ARG A 37 -20.65 -1.09 4.46
C ARG A 37 -19.13 -1.20 4.45
N LEU A 38 -18.49 -0.46 5.35
CA LEU A 38 -17.04 -0.45 5.53
C LEU A 38 -16.58 -1.30 6.73
N SER A 39 -17.51 -1.89 7.48
CA SER A 39 -17.19 -2.77 8.60
C SER A 39 -18.27 -3.81 8.83
N PHE A 40 -17.83 -4.94 9.38
CA PHE A 40 -18.66 -6.11 9.65
C PHE A 40 -18.28 -6.70 11.01
N LYS A 41 -19.24 -7.24 11.73
CA LYS A 41 -18.97 -7.88 13.02
C LYS A 41 -19.73 -9.20 13.11
N ARG A 42 -19.05 -10.22 13.67
CA ARG A 42 -19.65 -11.49 14.04
C ARG A 42 -18.96 -12.00 15.29
N ASP A 43 -19.73 -12.24 16.34
CA ASP A 43 -19.21 -12.70 17.63
C ASP A 43 -18.00 -11.86 18.06
N ASP A 44 -16.85 -12.48 18.24
CA ASP A 44 -15.59 -11.84 18.62
C ASP A 44 -14.73 -11.40 17.43
N LEU A 45 -15.25 -11.43 16.20
CA LEU A 45 -14.54 -10.98 15.02
C LEU A 45 -15.09 -9.63 14.53
N PHE A 46 -14.21 -8.65 14.40
CA PHE A 46 -14.50 -7.37 13.76
C PHE A 46 -13.65 -7.25 12.49
N VAL A 47 -14.29 -7.00 11.35
CA VAL A 47 -13.64 -6.79 10.05
C VAL A 47 -13.93 -5.39 9.56
N ALA A 48 -12.90 -4.64 9.14
CA ALA A 48 -13.07 -3.33 8.51
C ALA A 48 -12.35 -3.25 7.16
N LEU A 49 -12.81 -2.33 6.31
CA LEU A 49 -12.22 -2.03 5.01
C LEU A 49 -11.47 -0.70 5.07
N ALA A 50 -10.21 -0.69 4.66
CA ALA A 50 -9.38 0.51 4.63
C ALA A 50 -8.58 0.63 3.31
N LYS A 51 -8.02 1.79 3.05
CA LYS A 51 -7.03 1.94 1.97
C LYS A 51 -5.78 1.16 2.35
N GLN A 52 -5.14 0.50 1.38
CA GLN A 52 -3.94 -0.31 1.63
C GLN A 52 -2.83 0.46 2.34
N LYS A 53 -2.61 1.70 1.93
CA LYS A 53 -1.59 2.58 2.52
C LYS A 53 -1.77 2.87 4.02
N ASP A 54 -2.99 2.76 4.52
CA ASP A 54 -3.31 3.06 5.92
C ASP A 54 -3.18 1.81 6.81
N ILE A 55 -3.24 0.61 6.21
CA ILE A 55 -3.28 -0.67 6.94
C ILE A 55 -2.05 -0.90 7.81
N PRO A 56 -0.80 -0.68 7.35
CA PRO A 56 0.38 -0.89 8.20
C PRO A 56 0.33 -0.08 9.49
N ALA A 57 -0.02 1.21 9.40
CA ALA A 57 -0.11 2.08 10.58
C ALA A 57 -1.24 1.69 11.52
N LEU A 58 -2.36 1.17 10.99
CA LEU A 58 -3.48 0.68 11.82
C LEU A 58 -3.08 -0.54 12.64
N ILE A 59 -2.24 -1.43 12.09
CA ILE A 59 -1.70 -2.60 12.80
C ILE A 59 -0.62 -2.16 13.78
N GLU A 60 0.34 -1.34 13.34
CA GLU A 60 1.44 -0.84 14.18
C GLU A 60 0.94 -0.18 15.46
N ASN A 61 -0.13 0.61 15.36
CA ASN A 61 -0.75 1.30 16.49
C ASN A 61 -1.73 0.42 17.30
N GLY A 62 -1.84 -0.87 17.02
CA GLY A 62 -2.70 -1.80 17.74
C GLY A 62 -4.20 -1.52 17.58
N ILE A 63 -4.61 -0.76 16.54
CA ILE A 63 -6.04 -0.53 16.23
C ILE A 63 -6.64 -1.80 15.63
N PHE A 64 -5.85 -2.54 14.84
CA PHE A 64 -6.18 -3.86 14.31
C PHE A 64 -5.09 -4.86 14.67
N ASP A 65 -5.49 -6.12 14.83
CA ASP A 65 -4.60 -7.21 15.21
C ASP A 65 -3.91 -7.83 14.00
N ALA A 66 -4.58 -7.79 12.83
CA ALA A 66 -4.04 -8.23 11.56
C ALA A 66 -4.66 -7.46 10.38
N GLY A 67 -4.02 -7.52 9.23
CA GLY A 67 -4.53 -6.94 7.99
C GLY A 67 -3.97 -7.60 6.75
N MET A 68 -4.63 -7.37 5.63
CA MET A 68 -4.17 -7.80 4.32
C MET A 68 -3.84 -6.59 3.45
N MET A 69 -2.71 -6.65 2.76
CA MET A 69 -2.26 -5.61 1.83
C MET A 69 -1.30 -6.22 0.80
N CYS A 70 -1.06 -5.52 -0.28
CA CYS A 70 -0.04 -5.92 -1.24
C CYS A 70 1.36 -5.68 -0.67
N GLY A 71 2.34 -6.47 -1.15
CA GLY A 71 3.70 -6.48 -0.63
C GLY A 71 4.45 -5.15 -0.74
N GLU A 72 4.11 -4.35 -1.74
CA GLU A 72 4.67 -3.01 -1.94
C GLU A 72 4.37 -2.06 -0.78
N TRP A 73 3.18 -2.14 -0.17
CA TRP A 73 2.85 -1.34 1.02
C TRP A 73 3.58 -1.81 2.27
N VAL A 74 3.86 -3.12 2.37
CA VAL A 74 4.73 -3.65 3.43
C VAL A 74 6.15 -3.11 3.27
N ALA A 75 6.67 -3.09 2.04
CA ALA A 75 8.01 -2.57 1.74
C ALA A 75 8.10 -1.06 1.99
N GLU A 76 7.07 -0.30 1.59
CA GLU A 76 7.01 1.15 1.78
C GLU A 76 7.02 1.55 3.25
N CYS A 77 6.32 0.80 4.10
CA CYS A 77 6.15 1.13 5.51
C CYS A 77 7.16 0.44 6.43
N LYS A 78 8.14 -0.29 5.91
CA LYS A 78 9.07 -1.10 6.69
C LYS A 78 9.76 -0.33 7.82
N ASP A 79 10.19 0.91 7.55
CA ASP A 79 10.93 1.71 8.53
C ASP A 79 10.01 2.46 9.51
N CYS A 80 8.76 2.75 9.12
CA CYS A 80 7.79 3.45 9.97
C CYS A 80 6.85 2.52 10.75
N CYS A 81 6.81 1.24 10.39
CA CYS A 81 5.99 0.21 11.06
C CYS A 81 6.84 -1.03 11.38
N PRO A 82 7.86 -0.92 12.25
CA PRO A 82 8.85 -1.97 12.49
C PRO A 82 8.29 -3.23 13.17
N HIS A 83 7.14 -3.15 13.84
CA HIS A 83 6.51 -4.28 14.50
C HIS A 83 5.53 -5.04 13.60
N VAL A 84 5.20 -4.49 12.43
CA VAL A 84 4.36 -5.18 11.45
C VAL A 84 5.17 -6.28 10.77
N VAL A 85 4.76 -7.52 10.96
CA VAL A 85 5.41 -8.69 10.38
C VAL A 85 4.51 -9.38 9.37
N ARG A 86 5.10 -9.90 8.30
CA ARG A 86 4.37 -10.71 7.32
C ARG A 86 4.19 -12.13 7.87
N ALA A 87 2.93 -12.54 8.09
CA ALA A 87 2.60 -13.86 8.57
C ALA A 87 2.55 -14.90 7.42
N PHE A 88 1.99 -14.54 6.27
CA PHE A 88 1.90 -15.39 5.08
C PHE A 88 1.67 -14.57 3.82
N GLU A 89 1.79 -15.19 2.67
CA GLU A 89 1.49 -14.61 1.35
C GLU A 89 0.26 -15.29 0.74
N THR A 90 -0.47 -14.52 -0.06
CA THR A 90 -1.59 -15.01 -0.88
C THR A 90 -1.31 -14.66 -2.35
N ASP A 91 -1.98 -15.35 -3.24
CA ASP A 91 -1.99 -15.07 -4.68
C ASP A 91 -3.00 -13.98 -5.10
N TRP A 92 -3.40 -13.13 -4.14
CA TRP A 92 -4.41 -12.09 -4.41
C TRP A 92 -3.91 -11.00 -5.33
N CYS A 93 -2.63 -10.72 -5.31
CA CYS A 93 -2.04 -9.58 -5.98
C CYS A 93 -0.68 -10.00 -6.57
N ASP A 94 -0.58 -10.05 -7.88
CA ASP A 94 0.69 -10.16 -8.59
C ASP A 94 1.02 -8.79 -9.20
N THR A 95 1.60 -7.92 -8.39
CA THR A 95 1.96 -6.56 -8.79
C THR A 95 3.45 -6.38 -8.85
N ARG A 96 3.89 -5.52 -9.76
CA ARG A 96 5.29 -5.09 -9.90
C ARG A 96 5.37 -3.58 -9.79
N ILE A 97 6.34 -3.10 -9.04
CA ILE A 97 6.69 -1.68 -9.07
C ILE A 97 7.66 -1.46 -10.22
N CYS A 98 7.30 -0.55 -11.13
CA CYS A 98 8.11 -0.20 -12.28
C CYS A 98 8.50 1.26 -12.24
N LEU A 99 9.78 1.56 -12.50
CA LEU A 99 10.23 2.92 -12.76
C LEU A 99 10.07 3.20 -14.24
N ILE A 100 9.28 4.22 -14.58
CA ILE A 100 8.94 4.57 -15.95
C ILE A 100 9.32 6.03 -16.20
N GLY A 101 9.84 6.30 -17.39
CA GLY A 101 10.19 7.65 -17.84
C GLY A 101 10.22 7.71 -19.37
N THR A 102 10.38 8.91 -19.90
CA THR A 102 10.62 9.09 -21.33
C THR A 102 12.03 8.60 -21.72
N SER A 103 12.24 8.33 -23.00
CA SER A 103 13.59 8.05 -23.51
C SER A 103 14.53 9.20 -23.14
N GLY A 104 15.70 8.86 -22.58
CA GLY A 104 16.66 9.85 -22.08
C GLY A 104 16.36 10.43 -20.69
N ALA A 105 15.30 9.96 -19.99
CA ALA A 105 14.96 10.45 -18.67
C ALA A 105 16.11 10.33 -17.63
N PHE A 106 17.00 9.36 -17.84
CA PHE A 106 18.18 9.12 -16.98
C PHE A 106 19.46 9.82 -17.49
N GLU A 107 19.40 10.51 -18.62
CA GLU A 107 20.53 11.29 -19.10
C GLU A 107 20.70 12.56 -18.25
N SER A 108 21.94 13.02 -18.13
CA SER A 108 22.24 14.28 -17.45
C SER A 108 21.46 15.43 -18.08
N ARG A 109 20.67 16.12 -17.31
CA ARG A 109 19.96 17.30 -17.78
C ARG A 109 20.94 18.42 -18.13
N PRO A 110 20.78 19.08 -19.29
CA PRO A 110 21.66 20.19 -19.70
C PRO A 110 21.67 21.35 -18.70
N ASP A 111 20.60 21.50 -17.92
CA ASP A 111 20.42 22.57 -16.93
C ASP A 111 20.91 22.22 -15.53
N GLY A 112 21.48 21.01 -15.34
CA GLY A 112 22.04 20.55 -14.06
C GLY A 112 21.01 20.33 -12.95
N ARG A 113 19.71 20.39 -13.26
CA ARG A 113 18.66 20.13 -12.27
C ARG A 113 18.61 18.63 -11.89
N PRO A 114 18.31 18.30 -10.62
CA PRO A 114 18.15 16.90 -10.21
C PRO A 114 17.01 16.23 -10.98
N LEU A 115 17.07 14.92 -11.06
CA LEU A 115 15.94 14.12 -11.52
C LEU A 115 14.77 14.31 -10.55
N SER A 116 13.55 14.23 -11.08
CA SER A 116 12.34 14.25 -10.28
C SER A 116 11.54 12.98 -10.53
N CYS A 117 11.11 12.34 -9.45
CA CYS A 117 10.32 11.12 -9.46
C CYS A 117 8.99 11.34 -8.75
N VAL A 118 7.89 10.93 -9.37
CA VAL A 118 6.55 10.99 -8.79
C VAL A 118 6.11 9.58 -8.39
N THR A 119 5.60 9.39 -7.18
CA THR A 119 5.23 8.07 -6.69
C THR A 119 4.25 8.10 -5.53
N GLU A 120 3.53 6.99 -5.32
CA GLU A 120 2.84 6.69 -4.05
C GLU A 120 3.76 6.00 -3.03
N PHE A 121 4.97 5.55 -3.45
CA PHE A 121 5.90 4.74 -2.66
C PHE A 121 7.25 5.46 -2.49
N PRO A 122 7.31 6.57 -1.72
CA PRO A 122 8.51 7.39 -1.62
C PRO A 122 9.71 6.65 -1.02
N ASN A 123 9.52 5.78 -0.04
CA ASN A 123 10.62 5.06 0.61
C ASN A 123 11.18 3.98 -0.31
N VAL A 124 10.31 3.25 -1.00
CA VAL A 124 10.73 2.28 -2.04
C VAL A 124 11.46 2.99 -3.17
N ALA A 125 10.93 4.13 -3.64
CA ALA A 125 11.55 4.92 -4.69
C ALA A 125 12.93 5.43 -4.28
N ARG A 126 13.06 6.01 -3.08
CA ARG A 126 14.35 6.51 -2.56
C ARG A 126 15.37 5.42 -2.54
N LYS A 127 15.04 4.30 -1.93
CA LYS A 127 15.96 3.16 -1.84
C LYS A 127 16.41 2.67 -3.22
N TYR A 128 15.46 2.48 -4.13
CA TYR A 128 15.78 2.00 -5.47
C TYR A 128 16.67 2.97 -6.25
N LEU A 129 16.34 4.27 -6.22
CA LEU A 129 17.10 5.31 -6.92
C LEU A 129 18.51 5.48 -6.33
N ASP A 130 18.66 5.37 -5.02
CA ASP A 130 19.96 5.39 -4.35
C ASP A 130 20.81 4.17 -4.75
N ASP A 131 20.21 2.98 -4.81
CA ASP A 131 20.88 1.73 -5.20
C ASP A 131 21.41 1.77 -6.65
N ILE A 132 20.69 2.45 -7.56
CA ILE A 132 21.13 2.62 -8.96
C ILE A 132 21.93 3.91 -9.21
N GLY A 133 22.29 4.65 -8.15
CA GLY A 133 23.20 5.79 -8.21
C GLY A 133 22.56 7.18 -8.39
N TYR A 134 21.24 7.31 -8.35
CA TYR A 134 20.51 8.58 -8.51
C TYR A 134 20.09 9.18 -7.17
N ARG A 135 21.05 9.42 -6.28
CA ARG A 135 20.85 9.85 -4.89
C ARG A 135 20.22 11.23 -4.74
N ASP A 136 20.47 12.13 -5.68
CA ASP A 136 19.98 13.52 -5.65
C ASP A 136 18.59 13.69 -6.28
N THR A 137 17.88 12.57 -6.57
CA THR A 137 16.54 12.63 -7.16
C THR A 137 15.53 13.25 -6.18
N GLU A 138 14.79 14.26 -6.64
CA GLU A 138 13.65 14.81 -5.92
C GLU A 138 12.45 13.87 -6.02
N ILE A 139 11.88 13.49 -4.88
CA ILE A 139 10.71 12.60 -4.84
C ILE A 139 9.47 13.38 -4.46
N HIS A 140 8.47 13.33 -5.34
CA HIS A 140 7.17 13.98 -5.16
C HIS A 140 6.11 12.91 -4.89
N VAL A 141 5.49 13.00 -3.71
CA VAL A 141 4.46 12.04 -3.30
C VAL A 141 3.09 12.45 -3.84
N VAL A 142 2.44 11.54 -4.54
CA VAL A 142 1.08 11.71 -5.04
C VAL A 142 0.22 10.52 -4.64
N SER A 143 -1.09 10.66 -4.72
CA SER A 143 -2.03 9.57 -4.42
C SER A 143 -2.73 9.13 -5.71
N GLY A 144 -2.15 8.14 -6.39
CA GLY A 144 -2.65 7.58 -7.65
C GLY A 144 -2.30 8.39 -8.89
N SER A 145 -2.61 7.82 -10.05
CA SER A 145 -2.44 8.45 -11.37
C SER A 145 -1.01 8.91 -11.68
N THR A 146 -0.01 8.22 -11.14
CA THR A 146 1.41 8.53 -11.35
C THR A 146 1.82 8.44 -12.82
N GLU A 147 1.14 7.60 -13.60
CA GLU A 147 1.33 7.45 -15.05
C GLU A 147 1.09 8.76 -15.84
N ALA A 148 0.26 9.65 -15.30
CA ALA A 148 -0.02 10.94 -15.94
C ALA A 148 1.20 11.88 -15.97
N PHE A 149 2.19 11.64 -15.12
CA PHE A 149 3.39 12.47 -15.01
C PHE A 149 4.56 11.97 -15.85
N VAL A 150 4.49 10.74 -16.37
CA VAL A 150 5.57 10.11 -17.17
C VAL A 150 6.12 10.99 -18.29
N PRO A 151 5.31 11.80 -19.05
CA PRO A 151 5.85 12.67 -20.08
C PRO A 151 6.79 13.76 -19.59
N TYR A 152 6.80 14.05 -18.30
CA TYR A 152 7.54 15.16 -17.69
C TYR A 152 8.59 14.73 -16.67
N LEU A 153 8.33 13.62 -15.94
CA LEU A 153 9.10 13.16 -14.81
C LEU A 153 9.27 11.64 -14.87
N LEU A 154 10.20 11.11 -14.07
CA LEU A 154 10.19 9.68 -13.75
C LEU A 154 8.96 9.38 -12.90
N ALA A 155 8.34 8.23 -13.14
CA ALA A 155 7.25 7.74 -12.30
C ALA A 155 7.58 6.34 -11.81
N LEU A 156 7.47 6.12 -10.51
CA LEU A 156 7.51 4.80 -9.92
C LEU A 156 6.07 4.41 -9.56
N LEU A 157 5.57 3.41 -10.24
CA LEU A 157 4.19 2.96 -10.09
C LEU A 157 4.11 1.43 -10.07
N ASP A 158 3.04 0.92 -9.49
CA ASP A 158 2.74 -0.49 -9.53
C ASP A 158 2.03 -0.87 -10.85
N GLN A 159 2.45 -1.95 -11.41
CA GLN A 159 1.84 -2.57 -12.60
C GLN A 159 1.19 -3.90 -12.19
N ILE A 160 0.00 -4.13 -12.70
CA ILE A 160 -0.74 -5.40 -12.52
C ILE A 160 -0.39 -6.35 -13.63
#